data_3aeb91036cabdea84bf95dba15973bfd
#
_entry.id   3aeb91036cabdea84bf95dba15973bfd
#
_cell.length_a   1.000
_cell.length_b   1.000
_cell.length_c   1.000
_cell.angle_alpha   90.00
_cell.angle_beta   90.00
_cell.angle_gamma   90.00
#
_symmetry.space_group_name_H-M   'P 1'
#
loop_
_entity.id
_entity.type
_entity.pdbx_description
1 polymer ?
#
loop_
_entity_poly.entity_id
_entity_poly.type
_entity_poly.pdbx_seq_one_letter_code
_entity_poly.pdbx_strand_id
1 'polypeptide(L)'
;MAADDADALYGLPLGAFVPERDALAKRLRADGRRGEADGIKALRKPSVAAWAVNQVVRSQPKPARALWKAGDALIAAQDDLLAGRADAARLRTAVEDERAALDALLDAARGLLTGEGHDLGDATIERVRDTLHAGAIDAEARDEVAAGRAVRERAHAGLGAFGAAPPDFI
;
A
#
# COMPACT_ATOMS: atom_id res chain seq x y z
N MET A 1 0.78 -15.46 -17.94
CA MET A 1 0.83 -16.66 -17.05
C MET A 1 1.80 -16.47 -15.90
N ALA A 2 3.10 -16.27 -16.08
CA ALA A 2 4.04 -16.06 -14.94
C ALA A 2 3.75 -14.79 -14.14
N ALA A 3 3.28 -13.72 -14.77
CA ALA A 3 2.90 -12.49 -14.07
C ALA A 3 1.68 -12.69 -13.16
N ASP A 4 0.71 -13.48 -13.60
CA ASP A 4 -0.49 -13.80 -12.81
C ASP A 4 -0.14 -14.75 -11.64
N ASP A 5 0.76 -15.70 -11.88
CA ASP A 5 1.25 -16.62 -10.85
C ASP A 5 2.07 -15.85 -9.79
N ALA A 6 2.90 -14.90 -10.21
CA ALA A 6 3.63 -14.01 -9.30
C ALA A 6 2.68 -13.14 -8.47
N ASP A 7 1.62 -12.61 -9.10
CA ASP A 7 0.61 -11.82 -8.42
C ASP A 7 -0.07 -12.59 -7.29
N ALA A 8 -0.38 -13.85 -7.53
CA ALA A 8 -1.04 -14.71 -6.54
C ALA A 8 -0.22 -14.89 -5.26
N LEU A 9 1.11 -14.79 -5.32
CA LEU A 9 1.97 -14.90 -4.14
C LEU A 9 1.65 -13.84 -3.08
N TYR A 10 1.29 -12.63 -3.51
CA TYR A 10 1.00 -11.52 -2.60
C TYR A 10 -0.37 -11.63 -1.91
N GLY A 11 -1.23 -12.50 -2.38
CA GLY A 11 -2.50 -12.81 -1.74
C GLY A 11 -2.46 -13.98 -0.76
N LEU A 12 -1.32 -14.67 -0.63
CA LEU A 12 -1.15 -15.80 0.25
C LEU A 12 -0.95 -15.39 1.71
N PRO A 13 -1.18 -16.29 2.67
CA PRO A 13 -0.68 -16.11 4.03
C PRO A 13 0.82 -15.81 4.01
N LEU A 14 1.27 -14.91 4.87
CA LEU A 14 2.65 -14.41 4.82
C LEU A 14 3.69 -15.54 4.92
N GLY A 15 3.45 -16.54 5.77
CA GLY A 15 4.33 -17.70 5.93
C GLY A 15 4.41 -18.62 4.71
N ALA A 16 3.45 -18.53 3.79
CA ALA A 16 3.43 -19.31 2.55
C ALA A 16 4.20 -18.65 1.40
N PHE A 17 4.54 -17.36 1.51
CA PHE A 17 5.16 -16.61 0.41
C PHE A 17 6.46 -17.26 -0.08
N VAL A 18 7.42 -17.51 0.79
CA VAL A 18 8.73 -18.06 0.40
C VAL A 18 8.61 -19.50 -0.14
N PRO A 19 7.93 -20.44 0.54
CA PRO A 19 7.75 -21.77 -0.02
C PRO A 19 7.07 -21.80 -1.39
N GLU A 20 6.02 -21.01 -1.56
CA GLU A 20 5.28 -20.96 -2.82
C GLU A 20 6.08 -20.24 -3.93
N ARG A 21 6.80 -19.19 -3.59
CA ARG A 21 7.74 -18.54 -4.52
C ARG A 21 8.77 -19.53 -5.04
N ASP A 22 9.38 -20.30 -4.15
CA ASP A 22 10.43 -21.27 -4.50
C ASP A 22 9.86 -22.44 -5.32
N ALA A 23 8.65 -22.89 -5.00
CA ALA A 23 7.95 -23.92 -5.78
C ALA A 23 7.62 -23.42 -7.20
N LEU A 24 7.16 -22.18 -7.33
CA LEU A 24 6.88 -21.58 -8.63
C LEU A 24 8.15 -21.44 -9.47
N ALA A 25 9.24 -20.96 -8.89
CA ALA A 25 10.54 -20.86 -9.56
C ALA A 25 11.03 -22.23 -10.06
N LYS A 26 10.85 -23.26 -9.25
CA LYS A 26 11.21 -24.64 -9.62
C LYS A 26 10.39 -25.15 -10.81
N ARG A 27 9.08 -24.90 -10.82
CA ARG A 27 8.21 -25.27 -11.96
C ARG A 27 8.63 -24.55 -13.23
N LEU A 28 8.92 -23.25 -13.16
CA LEU A 28 9.37 -22.46 -14.30
C LEU A 28 10.69 -22.97 -14.88
N ARG A 29 11.64 -23.38 -14.03
CA ARG A 29 12.90 -23.98 -14.48
C ARG A 29 12.68 -25.32 -15.17
N ALA A 30 11.77 -26.14 -14.63
CA ALA A 30 11.42 -27.42 -15.25
C ALA A 30 10.79 -27.23 -16.65
N ASP A 31 10.10 -26.12 -16.87
CA ASP A 31 9.51 -25.74 -18.14
C ASP A 31 10.52 -25.03 -19.08
N GLY A 32 11.76 -24.90 -18.69
CA GLY A 32 12.80 -24.21 -19.46
C GLY A 32 12.74 -22.69 -19.42
N ARG A 33 11.92 -22.12 -18.53
CA ARG A 33 11.69 -20.67 -18.39
C ARG A 33 12.62 -20.09 -17.32
N ARG A 34 13.93 -20.19 -17.52
CA ARG A 34 14.94 -19.84 -16.52
C ARG A 34 14.96 -18.36 -16.16
N GLY A 35 14.81 -17.47 -17.12
CA GLY A 35 14.78 -16.02 -16.87
C GLY A 35 13.60 -15.62 -15.99
N GLU A 36 12.42 -16.19 -16.24
CA GLU A 36 11.24 -15.95 -15.40
C GLU A 36 11.41 -16.58 -14.02
N ALA A 37 11.99 -17.77 -13.94
CA ALA A 37 12.29 -18.43 -12.66
C ALA A 37 13.23 -17.58 -11.79
N ASP A 38 14.25 -17.00 -12.37
CA ASP A 38 15.20 -16.13 -11.65
C ASP A 38 14.50 -14.85 -11.16
N GLY A 39 13.63 -14.28 -11.96
CA GLY A 39 12.79 -13.12 -11.57
C GLY A 39 11.86 -13.44 -10.39
N ILE A 40 11.23 -14.62 -10.40
CA ILE A 40 10.37 -15.07 -9.29
C ILE A 40 11.21 -15.31 -8.03
N LYS A 41 12.34 -15.98 -8.15
CA LYS A 41 13.22 -16.27 -7.00
C LYS A 41 13.75 -14.99 -6.35
N ALA A 42 13.91 -13.91 -7.12
CA ALA A 42 14.38 -12.62 -6.63
C ALA A 42 13.30 -11.82 -5.87
N LEU A 43 12.04 -12.22 -5.94
CA LEU A 43 10.95 -11.54 -5.23
C LEU A 43 11.17 -11.65 -3.71
N ARG A 44 11.05 -10.52 -3.04
CA ARG A 44 11.24 -10.45 -1.59
C ARG A 44 9.92 -10.70 -0.86
N LYS A 45 10.00 -11.44 0.24
CA LYS A 45 8.90 -11.60 1.18
C LYS A 45 8.49 -10.23 1.72
N PRO A 46 7.21 -9.84 1.63
CA PRO A 46 6.73 -8.60 2.20
C PRO A 46 6.97 -8.50 3.71
N SER A 47 7.14 -7.28 4.20
CA SER A 47 7.02 -7.02 5.65
C SER A 47 5.59 -7.31 6.11
N VAL A 48 5.38 -7.46 7.43
CA VAL A 48 4.04 -7.71 7.99
C VAL A 48 3.07 -6.59 7.60
N ALA A 49 3.49 -5.34 7.73
CA ALA A 49 2.65 -4.20 7.38
C ALA A 49 2.34 -4.15 5.87
N ALA A 50 3.33 -4.38 5.01
CA ALA A 50 3.12 -4.45 3.56
C ALA A 50 2.20 -5.60 3.17
N TRP A 51 2.37 -6.77 3.78
CA TRP A 51 1.46 -7.89 3.59
C TRP A 51 0.03 -7.52 3.97
N ALA A 52 -0.17 -6.87 5.12
CA ALA A 52 -1.50 -6.43 5.56
C ALA A 52 -2.12 -5.44 4.55
N VAL A 53 -1.35 -4.47 4.05
CA VAL A 53 -1.78 -3.54 3.00
C VAL A 53 -2.26 -4.31 1.76
N ASN A 54 -1.50 -5.30 1.32
CA ASN A 54 -1.85 -6.12 0.16
C ASN A 54 -3.18 -6.85 0.37
N GLN A 55 -3.40 -7.43 1.55
CA GLN A 55 -4.65 -8.13 1.86
C GLN A 55 -5.84 -7.17 1.90
N VAL A 56 -5.67 -6.01 2.52
CA VAL A 56 -6.70 -4.96 2.59
C VAL A 56 -7.12 -4.53 1.18
N VAL A 57 -6.17 -4.17 0.33
CA VAL A 57 -6.45 -3.70 -1.03
C VAL A 57 -7.09 -4.79 -1.89
N ARG A 58 -6.62 -6.02 -1.78
CA ARG A 58 -7.13 -7.16 -2.57
C ARG A 58 -8.54 -7.58 -2.15
N SER A 59 -8.84 -7.52 -0.86
CA SER A 59 -10.15 -7.91 -0.33
C SER A 59 -11.21 -6.83 -0.42
N GLN A 60 -10.82 -5.56 -0.48
CA GLN A 60 -11.71 -4.41 -0.43
C GLN A 60 -11.51 -3.50 -1.65
N PRO A 61 -11.79 -3.99 -2.88
CA PRO A 61 -11.49 -3.23 -4.09
C PRO A 61 -12.29 -1.92 -4.22
N LYS A 62 -13.53 -1.88 -3.76
CA LYS A 62 -14.37 -0.66 -3.83
C LYS A 62 -13.89 0.42 -2.87
N PRO A 63 -13.73 0.14 -1.57
CA PRO A 63 -13.15 1.12 -0.64
C PRO A 63 -11.73 1.56 -1.03
N ALA A 64 -10.92 0.67 -1.59
CA ALA A 64 -9.59 1.02 -2.08
C ALA A 64 -9.65 2.03 -3.22
N ARG A 65 -10.52 1.81 -4.21
CA ARG A 65 -10.72 2.78 -5.30
C ARG A 65 -11.23 4.13 -4.80
N ALA A 66 -12.10 4.13 -3.79
CA ALA A 66 -12.57 5.36 -3.18
C ALA A 66 -11.43 6.15 -2.54
N LEU A 67 -10.48 5.44 -1.89
CA LEU A 67 -9.28 6.06 -1.33
C LEU A 67 -8.39 6.67 -2.43
N TRP A 68 -8.15 5.95 -3.52
CA TRP A 68 -7.34 6.48 -4.63
C TRP A 68 -7.97 7.73 -5.24
N LYS A 69 -9.28 7.72 -5.43
CA LYS A 69 -10.03 8.88 -5.93
C LYS A 69 -9.94 10.07 -4.97
N ALA A 70 -10.08 9.84 -3.67
CA ALA A 70 -9.96 10.89 -2.67
C ALA A 70 -8.52 11.46 -2.62
N GLY A 71 -7.51 10.62 -2.80
CA GLY A 71 -6.12 11.04 -2.92
C GLY A 71 -5.87 11.91 -4.14
N ASP A 72 -6.43 11.56 -5.29
CA ASP A 72 -6.35 12.38 -6.52
C ASP A 72 -6.99 13.76 -6.32
N ALA A 73 -8.14 13.81 -5.66
CA ALA A 73 -8.82 15.06 -5.34
C ALA A 73 -7.98 15.93 -4.38
N LEU A 74 -7.29 15.30 -3.43
CA LEU A 74 -6.40 15.99 -2.50
C LEU A 74 -5.21 16.64 -3.24
N ILE A 75 -4.57 15.90 -4.12
CA ILE A 75 -3.47 16.41 -4.95
C ILE A 75 -3.95 17.58 -5.82
N ALA A 76 -5.10 17.42 -6.48
CA ALA A 76 -5.67 18.49 -7.31
C ALA A 76 -6.00 19.74 -6.50
N ALA A 77 -6.51 19.58 -5.28
CA ALA A 77 -6.80 20.71 -4.39
C ALA A 77 -5.52 21.43 -3.93
N GLN A 78 -4.45 20.68 -3.66
CA GLN A 78 -3.15 21.27 -3.33
C GLN A 78 -2.58 22.06 -4.50
N ASP A 79 -2.59 21.50 -5.69
CA ASP A 79 -2.08 22.15 -6.90
C ASP A 79 -2.87 23.42 -7.21
N ASP A 80 -4.19 23.37 -7.10
CA ASP A 80 -5.05 24.52 -7.33
C ASP A 80 -4.87 25.62 -6.28
N LEU A 81 -4.64 25.26 -5.02
CA LEU A 81 -4.33 26.23 -3.97
C LEU A 81 -3.01 26.94 -4.25
N LEU A 82 -1.97 26.19 -4.61
CA LEU A 82 -0.66 26.74 -4.93
C LEU A 82 -0.69 27.64 -6.17
N ALA A 83 -1.57 27.33 -7.12
CA ALA A 83 -1.76 28.12 -8.33
C ALA A 83 -2.75 29.31 -8.15
N GLY A 84 -3.30 29.48 -6.96
CA GLY A 84 -4.27 30.55 -6.67
C GLY A 84 -5.67 30.30 -7.24
N ARG A 85 -5.98 29.05 -7.66
CA ARG A 85 -7.28 28.67 -8.25
C ARG A 85 -8.30 28.11 -7.27
N ALA A 86 -7.89 27.83 -6.03
CA ALA A 86 -8.76 27.31 -4.99
C ALA A 86 -8.42 27.94 -3.65
N ASP A 87 -9.37 27.89 -2.73
CA ASP A 87 -9.19 28.36 -1.36
C ASP A 87 -8.77 27.24 -0.40
N ALA A 88 -8.41 27.61 0.82
CA ALA A 88 -8.01 26.67 1.86
C ALA A 88 -9.15 25.74 2.31
N ALA A 89 -10.41 26.16 2.14
CA ALA A 89 -11.57 25.35 2.51
C ALA A 89 -11.68 24.11 1.63
N ARG A 90 -11.42 24.25 0.33
CA ARG A 90 -11.39 23.10 -0.60
C ARG A 90 -10.31 22.10 -0.22
N LEU A 91 -9.12 22.57 0.15
CA LEU A 91 -8.04 21.69 0.60
C LEU A 91 -8.42 20.95 1.88
N ARG A 92 -9.01 21.64 2.86
CA ARG A 92 -9.46 21.01 4.11
C ARG A 92 -10.49 19.90 3.83
N THR A 93 -11.47 20.17 2.98
CA THR A 93 -12.48 19.17 2.59
C THR A 93 -11.81 17.95 1.94
N ALA A 94 -10.86 18.16 1.04
CA ALA A 94 -10.16 17.06 0.37
C ALA A 94 -9.32 16.23 1.37
N VAL A 95 -8.69 16.86 2.35
CA VAL A 95 -7.95 16.17 3.43
C VAL A 95 -8.91 15.33 4.28
N GLU A 96 -10.06 15.88 4.64
CA GLU A 96 -11.08 15.17 5.43
C GLU A 96 -11.65 13.98 4.65
N ASP A 97 -11.93 14.14 3.37
CA ASP A 97 -12.46 13.09 2.49
C ASP A 97 -11.46 11.94 2.33
N GLU A 98 -10.18 12.25 2.15
CA GLU A 98 -9.13 11.21 2.07
C GLU A 98 -9.02 10.45 3.39
N ARG A 99 -9.01 11.14 4.52
CA ARG A 99 -8.97 10.52 5.84
C ARG A 99 -10.18 9.61 6.06
N ALA A 100 -11.37 10.07 5.71
CA ALA A 100 -12.60 9.28 5.83
C ALA A 100 -12.56 8.03 4.95
N ALA A 101 -12.06 8.13 3.73
CA ALA A 101 -11.89 6.99 2.83
C ALA A 101 -10.87 5.98 3.37
N LEU A 102 -9.78 6.46 3.94
CA LEU A 102 -8.76 5.62 4.58
C LEU A 102 -9.34 4.89 5.80
N ASP A 103 -10.06 5.58 6.66
CA ASP A 103 -10.71 4.97 7.84
C ASP A 103 -11.75 3.92 7.42
N ALA A 104 -12.54 4.20 6.39
CA ALA A 104 -13.53 3.26 5.86
C ALA A 104 -12.88 1.99 5.31
N LEU A 105 -11.76 2.12 4.61
CA LEU A 105 -11.00 0.98 4.10
C LEU A 105 -10.44 0.12 5.24
N LEU A 106 -9.85 0.74 6.24
CA LEU A 106 -9.31 0.03 7.40
C LEU A 106 -10.40 -0.65 8.23
N ASP A 107 -11.55 0.00 8.40
CA ASP A 107 -12.69 -0.59 9.10
C ASP A 107 -13.25 -1.79 8.34
N ALA A 108 -13.38 -1.69 7.02
CA ALA A 108 -13.84 -2.80 6.19
C ALA A 108 -12.91 -4.02 6.25
N ALA A 109 -11.63 -3.77 6.44
CA ALA A 109 -10.60 -4.81 6.50
C ALA A 109 -10.30 -5.32 7.91
N ARG A 110 -10.88 -4.73 8.94
CA ARG A 110 -10.54 -5.04 10.34
C ARG A 110 -10.66 -6.52 10.68
N GLY A 111 -11.70 -7.20 10.19
CA GLY A 111 -11.90 -8.63 10.39
C GLY A 111 -10.82 -9.51 9.75
N LEU A 112 -10.25 -9.07 8.65
CA LEU A 112 -9.14 -9.76 7.96
C LEU A 112 -7.83 -9.64 8.75
N LEU A 113 -7.58 -8.50 9.33
CA LEU A 113 -6.36 -8.21 10.07
C LEU A 113 -6.32 -8.94 11.42
N THR A 114 -7.49 -9.30 11.96
CA THR A 114 -7.61 -10.06 13.22
C THR A 114 -7.89 -11.54 13.02
N GLY A 115 -8.43 -11.94 11.85
CA GLY A 115 -8.94 -13.30 11.59
C GLY A 115 -7.88 -14.35 11.23
N GLU A 116 -6.68 -13.96 10.83
CA GLU A 116 -5.62 -14.87 10.39
C GLU A 116 -4.52 -15.11 11.45
N GLY A 117 -4.80 -14.84 12.73
CA GLY A 117 -3.85 -15.07 13.81
C GLY A 117 -2.73 -14.03 13.91
N HIS A 118 -2.79 -12.97 13.12
CA HIS A 118 -1.89 -11.84 13.23
C HIS A 118 -2.57 -10.73 14.02
N ASP A 119 -2.27 -10.67 15.31
CA ASP A 119 -2.64 -9.54 16.14
C ASP A 119 -1.71 -8.38 15.77
N LEU A 120 -2.18 -7.51 14.89
CA LEU A 120 -1.41 -6.34 14.48
C LEU A 120 -1.39 -5.33 15.61
N GLY A 121 -0.22 -5.11 16.19
CA GLY A 121 -0.02 -4.05 17.17
C GLY A 121 -0.27 -2.68 16.58
N ASP A 122 -0.52 -1.69 17.43
CA ASP A 122 -0.83 -0.31 17.05
C ASP A 122 0.24 0.28 16.11
N ALA A 123 1.52 0.00 16.35
CA ALA A 123 2.61 0.47 15.50
C ALA A 123 2.53 -0.10 14.08
N THR A 124 2.14 -1.36 13.93
CA THR A 124 1.94 -1.98 12.61
C THR A 124 0.74 -1.39 11.89
N ILE A 125 -0.35 -1.15 12.60
CA ILE A 125 -1.55 -0.50 12.04
C ILE A 125 -1.22 0.91 11.55
N GLU A 126 -0.42 1.68 12.28
CA GLU A 126 0.05 2.99 11.83
C GLU A 126 0.88 2.90 10.54
N ARG A 127 1.74 1.90 10.42
CA ARG A 127 2.51 1.67 9.19
C ARG A 127 1.61 1.27 8.01
N VAL A 128 0.57 0.50 8.25
CA VAL A 128 -0.45 0.18 7.24
C VAL A 128 -1.15 1.45 6.80
N ARG A 129 -1.57 2.29 7.73
CA ARG A 129 -2.20 3.59 7.47
C ARG A 129 -1.30 4.48 6.63
N ASP A 130 -0.05 4.65 7.02
CA ASP A 130 0.93 5.48 6.33
C ASP A 130 1.19 4.98 4.91
N THR A 131 1.27 3.67 4.72
CA THR A 131 1.50 3.05 3.41
C THR A 131 0.31 3.24 2.48
N LEU A 132 -0.92 3.08 2.98
CA LEU A 132 -2.15 3.34 2.22
C LEU A 132 -2.27 4.82 1.85
N HIS A 133 -1.96 5.71 2.78
CA HIS A 133 -1.93 7.15 2.51
C HIS A 133 -0.92 7.50 1.42
N ALA A 134 0.30 6.96 1.50
CA ALA A 134 1.31 7.14 0.46
C ALA A 134 0.80 6.68 -0.91
N GLY A 135 0.12 5.54 -0.98
CA GLY A 135 -0.52 5.06 -2.20
C GLY A 135 -1.62 5.99 -2.73
N ALA A 136 -2.30 6.71 -1.83
CA ALA A 136 -3.36 7.64 -2.21
C ALA A 136 -2.83 8.93 -2.86
N ILE A 137 -1.65 9.41 -2.45
CA ILE A 137 -1.14 10.74 -2.84
C ILE A 137 0.18 10.73 -3.63
N ASP A 138 0.81 9.59 -3.79
CA ASP A 138 2.06 9.42 -4.51
C ASP A 138 1.86 8.42 -5.65
N ALA A 139 2.04 8.87 -6.89
CA ALA A 139 1.83 8.03 -8.07
C ALA A 139 2.77 6.82 -8.12
N GLU A 140 4.02 6.98 -7.70
CA GLU A 140 5.00 5.89 -7.65
C GLU A 140 4.62 4.83 -6.63
N ALA A 141 4.23 5.26 -5.42
CA ALA A 141 3.75 4.36 -4.38
C ALA A 141 2.43 3.67 -4.79
N ARG A 142 1.56 4.38 -5.49
CA ARG A 142 0.25 3.86 -5.91
C ARG A 142 0.35 2.64 -6.80
N ASP A 143 1.28 2.61 -7.75
CA ASP A 143 1.41 1.48 -8.67
C ASP A 143 1.59 0.17 -7.90
N GLU A 144 2.44 0.16 -6.90
CA GLU A 144 2.72 -1.00 -6.06
C GLU A 144 1.58 -1.30 -5.08
N VAL A 145 1.09 -0.28 -4.38
CA VAL A 145 0.06 -0.42 -3.34
C VAL A 145 -1.29 -0.79 -3.94
N ALA A 146 -1.72 -0.12 -5.00
CA ALA A 146 -3.00 -0.40 -5.65
C ALA A 146 -3.01 -1.78 -6.33
N ALA A 147 -1.87 -2.27 -6.80
CA ALA A 147 -1.73 -3.63 -7.32
C ALA A 147 -1.76 -4.69 -6.22
N GLY A 148 -1.67 -4.31 -4.94
CA GLY A 148 -1.59 -5.25 -3.83
C GLY A 148 -0.28 -6.03 -3.79
N ARG A 149 0.82 -5.40 -4.21
CA ARG A 149 2.16 -6.00 -4.31
C ARG A 149 3.22 -5.24 -3.50
N ALA A 150 2.81 -4.54 -2.47
CA ALA A 150 3.73 -3.84 -1.58
C ALA A 150 4.68 -4.82 -0.90
N VAL A 151 5.97 -4.49 -0.88
CA VAL A 151 7.03 -5.29 -0.24
C VAL A 151 7.45 -4.67 1.08
N ARG A 152 7.43 -3.35 1.16
CA ARG A 152 7.82 -2.58 2.36
C ARG A 152 6.79 -1.51 2.67
N GLU A 153 6.77 -1.09 3.91
CA GLU A 153 6.04 0.09 4.34
C GLU A 153 6.56 1.32 3.61
N ARG A 154 5.65 2.25 3.32
CA ARG A 154 5.98 3.55 2.76
C ARG A 154 5.41 4.64 3.66
N ALA A 155 6.20 5.68 3.88
CA ALA A 155 5.72 6.93 4.45
C ALA A 155 5.89 8.01 3.40
N HIS A 156 4.85 8.81 3.17
CA HIS A 156 4.99 9.97 2.32
C HIS A 156 5.63 11.11 3.12
N ALA A 157 6.78 11.58 2.67
CA ALA A 157 7.44 12.76 3.22
C ALA A 157 6.74 14.04 2.72
N GLY A 158 5.41 14.06 2.84
CA GLY A 158 4.59 15.21 2.47
C GLY A 158 4.39 16.15 3.66
N LEU A 159 3.50 17.10 3.50
CA LEU A 159 3.15 18.22 4.38
C LEU A 159 3.26 18.03 5.91
N GLY A 160 3.32 16.79 6.39
CA GLY A 160 3.61 16.51 7.81
C GLY A 160 5.06 16.76 8.23
N ALA A 161 5.99 16.82 7.29
CA ALA A 161 7.40 17.11 7.58
C ALA A 161 7.65 18.59 7.89
N PHE A 162 6.73 19.46 7.54
CA PHE A 162 6.83 20.89 7.87
C PHE A 162 6.42 21.20 9.32
N GLY A 163 5.89 20.24 10.05
CA GLY A 163 5.53 20.40 11.46
C GLY A 163 6.52 19.78 12.45
N ALA A 164 7.48 19.01 11.99
CA ALA A 164 8.58 18.56 12.83
C ALA A 164 9.66 19.63 12.82
N ALA A 165 9.76 20.36 13.91
CA ALA A 165 10.92 21.21 14.13
C ALA A 165 12.18 20.36 13.94
N PRO A 166 13.19 20.86 13.22
CA PRO A 166 14.46 20.14 13.13
C PRO A 166 14.98 19.92 14.55
N PRO A 167 15.57 18.77 14.84
CA PRO A 167 16.24 18.59 16.12
C PRO A 167 17.22 19.74 16.29
N ASP A 168 17.14 20.39 17.42
CA ASP A 168 18.01 21.51 17.77
C ASP A 168 19.45 21.11 17.49
N PHE A 169 20.00 21.66 16.42
CA PHE A 169 21.44 21.71 16.28
C PHE A 169 21.97 22.77 17.23
N ILE A 170 22.41 22.30 18.36
CA ILE A 170 23.31 23.10 19.19
C ILE A 170 24.72 22.85 18.71
#